data_69809bd558484a05938d980d425dcf5a
#
_entry.id   69809bd558484a05938d980d425dcf5a
#
_cell.length_a   1.000
_cell.length_b   1.000
_cell.length_c   1.000
_cell.angle_alpha   90.00
_cell.angle_beta   90.00
_cell.angle_gamma   90.00
#
_symmetry.space_group_name_H-M   'P 1'
#
loop_
_entity.id
_entity.type
_entity.pdbx_description
1 polymer ?
#
loop_
_entity_poly.entity_id
_entity_poly.type
_entity_poly.pdbx_seq_one_letter_code
_entity_poly.pdbx_strand_id
1 'polypeptide(L)'
;MSCNETIILKTRELTREVPKNGSVIRTVDSLTFEFNKGLVYNVVGPSGAGKSSFLRLLNRLDEPTGGEVLYYDKPVTSYAPTDLRRKISMLFQIPYLFPGTVRDNLSFCCSGKQEFDADFHLRRVGLKAEYADMGADDLSVGEKQRVALARSLFLEPDVLLLDEPTSALDPTSSRKIEELILSLARELCLTVIMVTHNPDQALRLGGKGLLMVKGKLIESGDTAELLTDPSSDLGRRYVSKELE
;
A
#
# COMPACT_ATOMS: atom_id res chain seq x y z
N MET A 1 5.01 -16.31 -19.82
CA MET A 1 5.30 -14.86 -19.66
C MET A 1 5.63 -14.65 -18.20
N SER A 2 6.79 -14.03 -17.89
CA SER A 2 7.12 -13.73 -16.50
C SER A 2 6.10 -12.70 -15.96
N CYS A 3 5.67 -12.82 -14.70
CA CYS A 3 4.74 -11.88 -14.07
C CYS A 3 5.19 -10.40 -14.22
N ASN A 4 6.46 -10.17 -14.44
CA ASN A 4 7.11 -8.85 -14.37
C ASN A 4 6.99 -7.99 -15.66
N GLU A 5 6.44 -8.49 -16.75
CA GLU A 5 6.35 -7.72 -18.01
C GLU A 5 4.99 -7.03 -18.23
N THR A 6 3.99 -7.33 -17.38
CA THR A 6 2.64 -6.77 -17.53
C THR A 6 2.50 -5.54 -16.66
N ILE A 7 2.15 -4.40 -17.27
CA ILE A 7 1.77 -3.19 -16.54
C ILE A 7 0.39 -3.43 -15.92
N ILE A 8 0.30 -3.34 -14.59
CA ILE A 8 -0.93 -3.55 -13.86
C ILE A 8 -1.62 -2.23 -13.49
N LEU A 9 -0.83 -1.24 -13.12
CA LEU A 9 -1.31 0.12 -12.85
C LEU A 9 -0.47 1.12 -13.62
N LYS A 10 -1.13 2.18 -14.09
CA LYS A 10 -0.48 3.30 -14.75
C LYS A 10 -1.14 4.61 -14.34
N THR A 11 -0.34 5.62 -14.07
CA THR A 11 -0.82 6.98 -13.87
C THR A 11 -0.37 7.86 -15.03
N ARG A 12 -1.22 8.78 -15.46
CA ARG A 12 -0.93 9.76 -16.52
C ARG A 12 -1.26 11.15 -16.01
N GLU A 13 -0.25 11.98 -15.83
CA GLU A 13 -0.34 13.37 -15.34
C GLU A 13 -1.25 13.51 -14.12
N LEU A 14 -1.23 12.47 -13.25
CA LEU A 14 -2.13 12.37 -12.11
C LEU A 14 -1.93 13.56 -11.18
N THR A 15 -3.01 14.31 -10.95
CA THR A 15 -2.99 15.53 -10.15
C THR A 15 -4.10 15.51 -9.11
N ARG A 16 -3.78 15.97 -7.90
CA ARG A 16 -4.76 16.16 -6.83
C ARG A 16 -4.55 17.52 -6.18
N GLU A 17 -5.51 18.38 -6.32
CA GLU A 17 -5.60 19.67 -5.66
C GLU A 17 -6.57 19.61 -4.49
N VAL A 18 -6.20 20.21 -3.38
CA VAL A 18 -7.06 20.29 -2.18
C VAL A 18 -7.04 21.72 -1.64
N PRO A 19 -8.20 22.25 -1.20
CA PRO A 19 -8.23 23.55 -0.55
C PRO A 19 -7.55 23.47 0.82
N LYS A 20 -6.71 24.46 1.11
CA LYS A 20 -6.04 24.60 2.42
C LYS A 20 -5.88 26.08 2.76
N ASN A 21 -6.51 26.52 3.84
CA ASN A 21 -6.40 27.89 4.36
C ASN A 21 -6.63 28.99 3.31
N GLY A 22 -7.66 28.84 2.46
CA GLY A 22 -8.00 29.81 1.43
C GLY A 22 -7.12 29.76 0.16
N SER A 23 -6.12 28.87 0.11
CA SER A 23 -5.31 28.55 -1.07
C SER A 23 -5.57 27.13 -1.56
N VAL A 24 -5.12 26.83 -2.77
CA VAL A 24 -5.13 25.47 -3.33
C VAL A 24 -3.73 24.92 -3.29
N ILE A 25 -3.57 23.73 -2.70
CA ILE A 25 -2.30 23.01 -2.70
C ILE A 25 -2.41 21.76 -3.56
N ARG A 26 -1.34 21.42 -4.27
CA ARG A 26 -1.22 20.16 -5.01
C ARG A 26 -0.59 19.12 -4.12
N THR A 27 -1.37 18.14 -3.69
CA THR A 27 -0.86 16.99 -2.93
C THR A 27 -0.25 15.92 -3.82
N VAL A 28 -0.70 15.85 -5.09
CA VAL A 28 -0.07 15.11 -6.20
C VAL A 28 -0.05 16.04 -7.40
N ASP A 29 1.08 16.16 -8.09
CA ASP A 29 1.30 17.12 -9.18
C ASP A 29 1.88 16.44 -10.41
N SER A 30 1.01 16.19 -11.41
CA SER A 30 1.32 15.63 -12.73
C SER A 30 2.16 14.34 -12.70
N LEU A 31 1.84 13.43 -11.78
CA LEU A 31 2.59 12.19 -11.59
C LEU A 31 2.25 11.17 -12.68
N THR A 32 3.26 10.79 -13.47
CA THR A 32 3.18 9.73 -14.48
C THR A 32 4.13 8.60 -14.11
N PHE A 33 3.58 7.38 -13.97
CA PHE A 33 4.37 6.19 -13.63
C PHE A 33 3.64 4.91 -14.04
N GLU A 34 4.41 3.83 -14.28
CA GLU A 34 3.91 2.50 -14.65
C GLU A 34 4.36 1.47 -13.60
N PHE A 35 3.39 0.71 -13.07
CA PHE A 35 3.64 -0.36 -12.11
C PHE A 35 3.49 -1.71 -12.80
N ASN A 36 4.54 -2.51 -12.74
CA ASN A 36 4.54 -3.87 -13.29
C ASN A 36 3.97 -4.86 -12.26
N LYS A 37 3.26 -5.85 -12.75
CA LYS A 37 2.64 -6.90 -11.94
C LYS A 37 3.69 -7.71 -11.16
N GLY A 38 3.38 -8.05 -9.92
CA GLY A 38 4.20 -8.93 -9.08
C GLY A 38 5.47 -8.30 -8.52
N LEU A 39 5.65 -6.98 -8.66
CA LEU A 39 6.77 -6.25 -8.08
C LEU A 39 6.39 -5.54 -6.78
N VAL A 40 7.41 -5.30 -5.95
CA VAL A 40 7.31 -4.45 -4.76
C VAL A 40 7.81 -3.06 -5.10
N TYR A 41 7.02 -2.05 -4.74
CA TYR A 41 7.32 -0.64 -4.92
C TYR A 41 7.30 0.08 -3.58
N ASN A 42 8.34 0.86 -3.29
CA ASN A 42 8.46 1.69 -2.10
C ASN A 42 8.31 3.16 -2.49
N VAL A 43 7.24 3.81 -2.04
CA VAL A 43 7.04 5.25 -2.21
C VAL A 43 7.62 5.93 -0.98
N VAL A 44 8.74 6.62 -1.16
CA VAL A 44 9.50 7.30 -0.10
C VAL A 44 9.49 8.81 -0.31
N GLY A 45 9.84 9.54 0.72
CA GLY A 45 9.92 11.01 0.69
C GLY A 45 9.56 11.64 2.03
N PRO A 46 9.78 12.94 2.21
CA PRO A 46 9.52 13.65 3.46
C PRO A 46 8.04 13.60 3.88
N SER A 47 7.77 13.96 5.12
CA SER A 47 6.40 14.11 5.62
C SER A 47 5.67 15.17 4.80
N GLY A 48 4.38 14.94 4.49
CA GLY A 48 3.61 15.86 3.66
C GLY A 48 3.97 15.87 2.16
N ALA A 49 4.82 14.97 1.67
CA ALA A 49 5.17 14.88 0.25
C ALA A 49 4.03 14.45 -0.67
N GLY A 50 2.88 14.03 -0.12
CA GLY A 50 1.72 13.60 -0.90
C GLY A 50 1.58 12.08 -1.09
N LYS A 51 2.44 11.28 -0.44
CA LYS A 51 2.51 9.81 -0.60
C LYS A 51 1.18 9.10 -0.33
N SER A 52 0.56 9.35 0.83
CA SER A 52 -0.75 8.75 1.17
C SER A 52 -1.87 9.24 0.25
N SER A 53 -1.83 10.53 -0.17
CA SER A 53 -2.78 11.04 -1.17
C SER A 53 -2.63 10.31 -2.49
N PHE A 54 -1.39 10.05 -2.91
CA PHE A 54 -1.11 9.26 -4.12
C PHE A 54 -1.69 7.84 -4.03
N LEU A 55 -1.46 7.11 -2.94
CA LEU A 55 -2.05 5.77 -2.75
C LEU A 55 -3.58 5.79 -2.87
N ARG A 56 -4.23 6.77 -2.23
CA ARG A 56 -5.70 6.88 -2.21
C ARG A 56 -6.30 7.15 -3.58
N LEU A 57 -5.56 7.79 -4.47
CA LEU A 57 -5.97 7.98 -5.86
C LEU A 57 -5.94 6.67 -6.66
N LEU A 58 -4.98 5.76 -6.38
CA LEU A 58 -4.83 4.52 -7.11
C LEU A 58 -6.03 3.58 -7.00
N ASN A 59 -6.77 3.62 -5.87
CA ASN A 59 -7.96 2.78 -5.65
C ASN A 59 -9.28 3.58 -5.51
N ARG A 60 -9.28 4.84 -5.94
CA ARG A 60 -10.46 5.72 -5.91
C ARG A 60 -11.03 5.93 -4.49
N LEU A 61 -10.19 5.96 -3.45
CA LEU A 61 -10.59 6.52 -2.16
C LEU A 61 -10.64 8.04 -2.22
N ASP A 62 -9.79 8.64 -3.06
CA ASP A 62 -9.86 10.04 -3.48
C ASP A 62 -9.97 10.10 -5.00
N GLU A 63 -10.62 11.14 -5.53
CA GLU A 63 -10.73 11.37 -6.97
C GLU A 63 -9.67 12.38 -7.41
N PRO A 64 -8.99 12.15 -8.56
CA PRO A 64 -8.05 13.11 -9.09
C PRO A 64 -8.75 14.41 -9.55
N THR A 65 -8.05 15.54 -9.48
CA THR A 65 -8.49 16.81 -10.08
C THR A 65 -7.98 16.99 -11.51
N GLY A 66 -7.01 16.17 -11.92
CA GLY A 66 -6.48 16.11 -13.29
C GLY A 66 -5.74 14.79 -13.52
N GLY A 67 -5.57 14.44 -14.79
CA GLY A 67 -4.97 13.18 -15.17
C GLY A 67 -5.86 11.96 -14.89
N GLU A 68 -5.28 10.79 -14.98
CA GLU A 68 -6.03 9.53 -14.81
C GLU A 68 -5.17 8.42 -14.19
N VAL A 69 -5.85 7.42 -13.61
CA VAL A 69 -5.29 6.14 -13.22
C VAL A 69 -5.89 5.06 -14.09
N LEU A 70 -5.05 4.18 -14.61
CA LEU A 70 -5.45 3.02 -15.41
C LEU A 70 -5.11 1.73 -14.64
N TYR A 71 -6.04 0.78 -14.65
CA TYR A 71 -5.86 -0.57 -14.17
C TYR A 71 -6.04 -1.53 -15.35
N TYR A 72 -4.97 -2.27 -15.73
CA TYR A 72 -4.89 -3.04 -16.97
C TYR A 72 -5.38 -2.23 -18.19
N ASP A 73 -4.77 -1.03 -18.39
CA ASP A 73 -5.08 -0.07 -19.47
C ASP A 73 -6.51 0.46 -19.53
N LYS A 74 -7.35 0.16 -18.53
CA LYS A 74 -8.70 0.70 -18.42
C LYS A 74 -8.76 1.76 -17.32
N PRO A 75 -9.40 2.91 -17.55
CA PRO A 75 -9.57 3.91 -16.51
C PRO A 75 -10.23 3.32 -15.25
N VAL A 76 -9.68 3.59 -14.07
CA VAL A 76 -10.27 3.11 -12.80
C VAL A 76 -11.69 3.63 -12.59
N THR A 77 -12.04 4.76 -13.23
CA THR A 77 -13.40 5.33 -13.23
C THR A 77 -14.43 4.48 -13.95
N SER A 78 -14.01 3.55 -14.81
CA SER A 78 -14.90 2.60 -15.50
C SER A 78 -15.35 1.42 -14.62
N TYR A 79 -14.75 1.26 -13.44
CA TYR A 79 -15.11 0.21 -12.48
C TYR A 79 -16.03 0.76 -11.40
N ALA A 80 -16.95 -0.06 -10.88
CA ALA A 80 -17.61 0.26 -9.63
C ALA A 80 -16.57 0.37 -8.50
N PRO A 81 -16.62 1.39 -7.63
CA PRO A 81 -15.59 1.60 -6.60
C PRO A 81 -15.37 0.39 -5.69
N THR A 82 -16.43 -0.34 -5.35
CA THR A 82 -16.36 -1.56 -4.54
C THR A 82 -15.61 -2.69 -5.25
N ASP A 83 -15.84 -2.87 -6.55
CA ASP A 83 -15.17 -3.92 -7.32
C ASP A 83 -13.70 -3.58 -7.56
N LEU A 84 -13.40 -2.32 -7.83
CA LEU A 84 -12.03 -1.84 -7.94
C LEU A 84 -11.24 -2.07 -6.66
N ARG A 85 -11.82 -1.74 -5.49
CA ARG A 85 -11.15 -1.88 -4.18
C ARG A 85 -10.97 -3.34 -3.74
N ARG A 86 -11.71 -4.27 -4.31
CA ARG A 86 -11.44 -5.71 -4.19
C ARG A 86 -10.16 -6.11 -4.93
N LYS A 87 -9.90 -5.48 -6.09
CA LYS A 87 -8.71 -5.74 -6.92
C LYS A 87 -7.49 -4.92 -6.49
N ILE A 88 -7.71 -3.70 -6.05
CA ILE A 88 -6.68 -2.78 -5.53
C ILE A 88 -7.01 -2.50 -4.06
N SER A 89 -6.62 -3.43 -3.20
CA SER A 89 -6.92 -3.36 -1.77
C SER A 89 -5.94 -2.43 -1.05
N MET A 90 -6.40 -1.78 0.02
CA MET A 90 -5.57 -0.88 0.81
C MET A 90 -5.58 -1.23 2.29
N LEU A 91 -4.38 -1.30 2.86
CA LEU A 91 -4.15 -1.39 4.29
C LEU A 91 -3.69 -0.03 4.81
N PHE A 92 -4.44 0.50 5.77
CA PHE A 92 -4.18 1.81 6.35
C PHE A 92 -3.12 1.76 7.46
N GLN A 93 -2.52 2.90 7.74
CA GLN A 93 -1.56 3.09 8.82
C GLN A 93 -2.10 2.62 10.18
N ILE A 94 -3.34 2.99 10.49
CA ILE A 94 -4.04 2.53 11.69
C ILE A 94 -5.00 1.43 11.27
N PRO A 95 -4.81 0.18 11.77
CA PRO A 95 -5.68 -0.92 11.42
C PRO A 95 -7.06 -0.70 12.07
N TYR A 96 -8.09 -0.66 11.24
CA TYR A 96 -9.47 -0.58 11.71
C TYR A 96 -10.15 -1.94 11.59
N LEU A 97 -10.63 -2.44 12.73
CA LEU A 97 -11.47 -3.63 12.80
C LEU A 97 -12.88 -3.22 13.25
N PHE A 98 -13.88 -3.92 12.74
CA PHE A 98 -15.25 -3.76 13.19
C PHE A 98 -15.43 -4.36 14.59
N PRO A 99 -16.37 -3.83 15.41
CA PRO A 99 -16.76 -4.47 16.68
C PRO A 99 -17.17 -5.94 16.46
N GLY A 100 -16.82 -6.80 17.41
CA GLY A 100 -17.09 -8.24 17.34
C GLY A 100 -15.81 -9.06 17.37
N THR A 101 -15.87 -10.30 16.92
CA THR A 101 -14.74 -11.20 16.89
C THR A 101 -13.86 -11.02 15.65
N VAL A 102 -12.68 -11.61 15.67
CA VAL A 102 -11.81 -11.70 14.48
C VAL A 102 -12.54 -12.46 13.35
N ARG A 103 -13.27 -13.52 13.67
CA ARG A 103 -14.10 -14.28 12.74
C ARG A 103 -15.13 -13.39 12.05
N ASP A 104 -15.81 -12.52 12.79
CA ASP A 104 -16.79 -11.58 12.23
C ASP A 104 -16.11 -10.62 11.24
N ASN A 105 -14.93 -10.11 11.59
CA ASN A 105 -14.15 -9.22 10.73
C ASN A 105 -13.71 -9.87 9.42
N LEU A 106 -13.32 -11.13 9.44
CA LEU A 106 -12.93 -11.87 8.23
C LEU A 106 -14.16 -12.25 7.40
N SER A 107 -15.25 -12.69 8.04
CA SER A 107 -16.49 -13.10 7.36
C SER A 107 -17.21 -11.94 6.67
N PHE A 108 -16.96 -10.70 7.10
CA PHE A 108 -17.51 -9.49 6.45
C PHE A 108 -17.18 -9.40 4.96
N CYS A 109 -16.07 -10.00 4.53
CA CYS A 109 -15.68 -10.07 3.12
C CYS A 109 -16.40 -11.19 2.35
N CYS A 110 -17.06 -12.12 3.04
CA CYS A 110 -17.77 -13.23 2.43
C CYS A 110 -19.11 -12.76 1.87
N SER A 111 -19.34 -12.95 0.58
CA SER A 111 -20.63 -12.65 -0.07
C SER A 111 -21.67 -13.76 0.17
N GLY A 112 -21.74 -14.37 1.35
CA GLY A 112 -22.80 -15.29 1.79
C GLY A 112 -22.90 -16.65 1.12
N LYS A 113 -21.99 -17.04 0.23
CA LYS A 113 -22.05 -18.29 -0.55
C LYS A 113 -20.79 -19.15 -0.53
N GLN A 114 -19.73 -18.74 0.15
CA GLN A 114 -18.48 -19.48 0.21
C GLN A 114 -18.31 -20.10 1.61
N GLU A 115 -17.86 -21.35 1.67
CA GLU A 115 -17.34 -21.91 2.91
C GLU A 115 -16.21 -21.00 3.42
N PHE A 116 -16.38 -20.48 4.61
CA PHE A 116 -15.46 -19.56 5.23
C PHE A 116 -14.58 -20.30 6.25
N ASP A 117 -13.32 -20.46 5.93
CA ASP A 117 -12.30 -21.02 6.83
C ASP A 117 -11.47 -19.88 7.43
N ALA A 118 -11.86 -19.43 8.63
CA ALA A 118 -11.12 -18.42 9.38
C ALA A 118 -9.69 -18.85 9.67
N ASP A 119 -9.47 -20.13 9.99
CA ASP A 119 -8.17 -20.70 10.32
C ASP A 119 -7.19 -20.61 9.16
N PHE A 120 -7.66 -20.88 7.95
CA PHE A 120 -6.86 -20.73 6.74
C PHE A 120 -6.36 -19.30 6.59
N HIS A 121 -7.27 -18.31 6.70
CA HIS A 121 -6.91 -16.90 6.53
C HIS A 121 -5.99 -16.38 7.65
N LEU A 122 -6.20 -16.83 8.90
CA LEU A 122 -5.34 -16.46 10.02
C LEU A 122 -3.93 -17.03 9.88
N ARG A 123 -3.81 -18.30 9.50
CA ARG A 123 -2.51 -18.94 9.28
C ARG A 123 -1.70 -18.23 8.20
N ARG A 124 -2.33 -17.74 7.13
CA ARG A 124 -1.65 -16.99 6.07
C ARG A 124 -0.98 -15.69 6.56
N VAL A 125 -1.48 -15.12 7.64
CA VAL A 125 -0.89 -13.91 8.24
C VAL A 125 -0.13 -14.20 9.54
N GLY A 126 0.18 -15.48 9.81
CA GLY A 126 0.96 -15.92 10.95
C GLY A 126 0.24 -15.77 12.29
N LEU A 127 -1.10 -15.85 12.30
CA LEU A 127 -1.93 -15.94 13.49
C LEU A 127 -2.43 -17.38 13.67
N LYS A 128 -2.60 -17.80 14.92
CA LYS A 128 -3.15 -19.12 15.26
C LYS A 128 -4.68 -19.11 15.13
N ALA A 129 -5.26 -20.32 14.96
CA ALA A 129 -6.71 -20.51 14.85
C ALA A 129 -7.49 -19.95 16.05
N GLU A 130 -6.92 -20.05 17.25
CA GLU A 130 -7.54 -19.56 18.49
C GLU A 130 -7.88 -18.07 18.47
N TYR A 131 -7.23 -17.28 17.62
CA TYR A 131 -7.55 -15.87 17.44
C TYR A 131 -8.92 -15.64 16.81
N ALA A 132 -9.49 -16.63 16.12
CA ALA A 132 -10.75 -16.47 15.40
C ALA A 132 -11.88 -15.96 16.30
N ASP A 133 -11.96 -16.47 17.52
CA ASP A 133 -13.04 -16.18 18.47
C ASP A 133 -12.68 -15.09 19.49
N MET A 134 -11.49 -14.48 19.38
CA MET A 134 -11.08 -13.34 20.19
C MET A 134 -11.81 -12.06 19.75
N GLY A 135 -12.08 -11.20 20.73
CA GLY A 135 -12.61 -9.85 20.47
C GLY A 135 -11.61 -8.99 19.69
N ALA A 136 -12.08 -8.26 18.70
CA ALA A 136 -11.21 -7.37 17.91
C ALA A 136 -10.53 -6.30 18.77
N ASP A 137 -11.16 -5.87 19.88
CA ASP A 137 -10.61 -4.87 20.79
C ASP A 137 -9.48 -5.42 21.66
N ASP A 138 -9.46 -6.73 21.92
CA ASP A 138 -8.46 -7.40 22.78
C ASP A 138 -7.12 -7.63 22.08
N LEU A 139 -7.06 -7.39 20.77
CA LEU A 139 -5.86 -7.58 19.97
C LEU A 139 -4.86 -6.44 20.15
N SER A 140 -3.57 -6.78 20.21
CA SER A 140 -2.49 -5.81 20.06
C SER A 140 -2.53 -5.13 18.67
N VAL A 141 -1.86 -3.99 18.52
CA VAL A 141 -1.80 -3.26 17.24
C VAL A 141 -1.25 -4.14 16.12
N GLY A 142 -0.21 -4.95 16.40
CA GLY A 142 0.39 -5.84 15.40
C GLY A 142 -0.54 -7.00 14.99
N GLU A 143 -1.34 -7.52 15.90
CA GLU A 143 -2.36 -8.53 15.60
C GLU A 143 -3.51 -7.93 14.81
N LYS A 144 -4.00 -6.73 15.19
CA LYS A 144 -4.97 -5.96 14.40
C LYS A 144 -4.51 -5.75 12.97
N GLN A 145 -3.22 -5.42 12.79
CA GLN A 145 -2.62 -5.23 11.47
C GLN A 145 -2.63 -6.54 10.66
N ARG A 146 -2.31 -7.67 11.28
CA ARG A 146 -2.36 -8.99 10.63
C ARG A 146 -3.79 -9.39 10.26
N VAL A 147 -4.77 -9.16 11.13
CA VAL A 147 -6.19 -9.41 10.81
C VAL A 147 -6.67 -8.51 9.67
N ALA A 148 -6.32 -7.23 9.67
CA ALA A 148 -6.65 -6.32 8.59
C ALA A 148 -5.99 -6.75 7.25
N LEU A 149 -4.74 -7.25 7.30
CA LEU A 149 -4.05 -7.84 6.15
C LEU A 149 -4.78 -9.11 5.67
N ALA A 150 -5.15 -10.02 6.57
CA ALA A 150 -5.92 -11.23 6.23
C ALA A 150 -7.23 -10.88 5.53
N ARG A 151 -7.94 -9.87 6.02
CA ARG A 151 -9.17 -9.35 5.42
C ARG A 151 -8.93 -8.80 4.01
N SER A 152 -7.84 -8.07 3.80
CA SER A 152 -7.47 -7.57 2.48
C SER A 152 -7.15 -8.70 1.50
N LEU A 153 -6.42 -9.72 1.96
CA LEU A 153 -6.03 -10.88 1.15
C LEU A 153 -7.18 -11.84 0.84
N PHE A 154 -8.23 -11.85 1.68
CA PHE A 154 -9.45 -12.62 1.43
C PHE A 154 -10.10 -12.27 0.09
N LEU A 155 -9.98 -11.03 -0.34
CA LEU A 155 -10.54 -10.54 -1.60
C LEU A 155 -9.70 -10.91 -2.84
N GLU A 156 -8.59 -11.62 -2.66
CA GLU A 156 -7.64 -11.99 -3.71
C GLU A 156 -7.28 -10.80 -4.62
N PRO A 157 -6.69 -9.74 -4.02
CA PRO A 157 -6.35 -8.54 -4.78
C PRO A 157 -5.18 -8.80 -5.73
N ASP A 158 -5.16 -8.07 -6.82
CA ASP A 158 -4.00 -8.01 -7.73
C ASP A 158 -2.94 -7.01 -7.22
N VAL A 159 -3.39 -5.97 -6.51
CA VAL A 159 -2.54 -4.91 -5.95
C VAL A 159 -2.87 -4.69 -4.48
N LEU A 160 -1.84 -4.64 -3.65
CA LEU A 160 -1.93 -4.30 -2.23
C LEU A 160 -1.24 -2.96 -1.98
N LEU A 161 -2.01 -1.95 -1.62
CA LEU A 161 -1.54 -0.65 -1.21
C LEU A 161 -1.35 -0.63 0.30
N LEU A 162 -0.18 -0.21 0.76
CA LEU A 162 0.21 -0.19 2.17
C LEU A 162 0.61 1.23 2.58
N ASP A 163 -0.17 1.87 3.43
CA ASP A 163 0.12 3.21 3.93
C ASP A 163 0.75 3.11 5.32
N GLU A 164 2.07 3.13 5.38
CA GLU A 164 2.88 3.04 6.63
C GLU A 164 2.43 1.91 7.59
N PRO A 165 2.29 0.65 7.13
CA PRO A 165 1.61 -0.41 7.87
C PRO A 165 2.30 -0.83 9.18
N THR A 166 3.51 -0.36 9.43
CA THR A 166 4.33 -0.74 10.60
C THR A 166 4.74 0.43 11.47
N SER A 167 4.26 1.65 11.17
CA SER A 167 4.69 2.88 11.88
C SER A 167 4.36 2.89 13.39
N ALA A 168 3.33 2.15 13.80
CA ALA A 168 2.90 2.04 15.21
C ALA A 168 3.44 0.79 15.92
N LEU A 169 4.37 0.04 15.28
CA LEU A 169 4.91 -1.21 15.80
C LEU A 169 6.35 -1.05 16.27
N ASP A 170 6.73 -1.89 17.22
CA ASP A 170 8.13 -2.05 17.60
C ASP A 170 8.97 -2.64 16.43
N PRO A 171 10.31 -2.49 16.46
CA PRO A 171 11.16 -2.93 15.35
C PRO A 171 11.07 -4.44 15.04
N THR A 172 10.85 -5.28 16.06
CA THR A 172 10.75 -6.74 15.88
C THR A 172 9.43 -7.10 15.20
N SER A 173 8.33 -6.53 15.65
CA SER A 173 7.01 -6.72 15.05
C SER A 173 6.94 -6.17 13.63
N SER A 174 7.59 -5.02 13.39
CA SER A 174 7.71 -4.43 12.05
C SER A 174 8.38 -5.38 11.07
N ARG A 175 9.54 -5.97 11.43
CA ARG A 175 10.26 -6.93 10.58
C ARG A 175 9.41 -8.15 10.25
N LYS A 176 8.67 -8.70 11.22
CA LYS A 176 7.77 -9.85 10.98
C LYS A 176 6.65 -9.53 10.00
N ILE A 177 6.11 -8.31 10.02
CA ILE A 177 5.11 -7.86 9.03
C ILE A 177 5.74 -7.66 7.65
N GLU A 178 6.95 -7.08 7.58
CA GLU A 178 7.70 -6.91 6.33
C GLU A 178 8.00 -8.27 5.66
N GLU A 179 8.53 -9.23 6.41
CA GLU A 179 8.80 -10.59 5.93
C GLU A 179 7.52 -11.28 5.43
N LEU A 180 6.43 -11.13 6.18
CA LEU A 180 5.12 -11.66 5.80
C LEU A 180 4.63 -11.04 4.47
N ILE A 181 4.71 -9.72 4.32
CA ILE A 181 4.32 -9.03 3.07
C ILE A 181 5.15 -9.53 1.89
N LEU A 182 6.48 -9.68 2.06
CA LEU A 182 7.36 -10.19 1.01
C LEU A 182 7.07 -11.65 0.64
N SER A 183 6.76 -12.51 1.62
CA SER A 183 6.36 -13.90 1.37
C SER A 183 5.08 -13.95 0.55
N LEU A 184 4.06 -13.22 0.99
CA LEU A 184 2.76 -13.14 0.32
C LEU A 184 2.86 -12.55 -1.09
N ALA A 185 3.70 -11.51 -1.29
CA ALA A 185 3.93 -10.92 -2.60
C ALA A 185 4.48 -11.95 -3.60
N ARG A 186 5.44 -12.79 -3.15
CA ARG A 186 6.02 -13.84 -4.00
C ARG A 186 5.05 -14.99 -4.25
N GLU A 187 4.40 -15.50 -3.21
CA GLU A 187 3.50 -16.64 -3.30
C GLU A 187 2.27 -16.38 -4.18
N LEU A 188 1.74 -15.15 -4.13
CA LEU A 188 0.52 -14.75 -4.82
C LEU A 188 0.75 -13.97 -6.11
N CYS A 189 2.02 -13.72 -6.48
CA CYS A 189 2.37 -12.79 -7.56
C CYS A 189 1.69 -11.41 -7.39
N LEU A 190 1.61 -10.95 -6.12
CA LEU A 190 0.92 -9.74 -5.71
C LEU A 190 1.79 -8.51 -5.97
N THR A 191 1.23 -7.49 -6.59
CA THR A 191 1.90 -6.20 -6.70
C THR A 191 1.72 -5.44 -5.39
N VAL A 192 2.82 -5.04 -4.77
CA VAL A 192 2.79 -4.28 -3.51
C VAL A 192 3.27 -2.86 -3.75
N ILE A 193 2.49 -1.86 -3.34
CA ILE A 193 2.91 -0.46 -3.36
C ILE A 193 2.83 0.06 -1.91
N MET A 194 4.00 0.28 -1.31
CA MET A 194 4.11 0.66 0.09
C MET A 194 4.64 2.07 0.25
N VAL A 195 3.94 2.87 1.03
CA VAL A 195 4.43 4.15 1.54
C VAL A 195 5.18 3.91 2.83
N THR A 196 6.37 4.47 2.94
CA THR A 196 7.13 4.54 4.19
C THR A 196 7.96 5.82 4.25
N HIS A 197 8.15 6.32 5.45
CA HIS A 197 9.10 7.39 5.75
C HIS A 197 10.43 6.84 6.31
N ASN A 198 10.56 5.50 6.43
CA ASN A 198 11.75 4.84 6.95
C ASN A 198 12.58 4.24 5.79
N PRO A 199 13.73 4.85 5.43
CA PRO A 199 14.60 4.35 4.36
C PRO A 199 15.11 2.93 4.60
N ASP A 200 15.43 2.58 5.87
CA ASP A 200 15.93 1.24 6.21
C ASP A 200 14.86 0.17 5.95
N GLN A 201 13.59 0.50 6.17
CA GLN A 201 12.47 -0.37 5.84
C GLN A 201 12.38 -0.58 4.31
N ALA A 202 12.44 0.50 3.54
CA ALA A 202 12.41 0.41 2.08
C ALA A 202 13.59 -0.42 1.55
N LEU A 203 14.78 -0.27 2.11
CA LEU A 203 15.96 -1.09 1.77
C LEU A 203 15.75 -2.57 2.06
N ARG A 204 15.16 -2.93 3.22
CA ARG A 204 14.87 -4.34 3.56
C ARG A 204 13.83 -4.96 2.63
N LEU A 205 12.84 -4.19 2.21
CA LEU A 205 11.81 -4.66 1.28
C LEU A 205 12.34 -4.81 -0.15
N GLY A 206 13.34 -4.01 -0.52
CA GLY A 206 13.91 -4.02 -1.86
C GLY A 206 12.91 -3.64 -2.95
N GLY A 207 13.11 -4.10 -4.17
CA GLY A 207 12.26 -3.81 -5.31
C GLY A 207 12.50 -2.42 -5.90
N LYS A 208 11.45 -1.74 -6.36
CA LYS A 208 11.53 -0.42 -7.00
C LYS A 208 11.19 0.69 -6.03
N GLY A 209 11.97 1.77 -6.07
CA GLY A 209 11.76 2.98 -5.27
C GLY A 209 11.19 4.13 -6.08
N LEU A 210 10.30 4.91 -5.48
CA LEU A 210 9.75 6.15 -6.00
C LEU A 210 9.96 7.25 -4.95
N LEU A 211 10.78 8.25 -5.25
CA LEU A 211 10.96 9.40 -4.37
C LEU A 211 9.96 10.49 -4.73
N MET A 212 9.08 10.81 -3.79
CA MET A 212 8.13 11.91 -3.90
C MET A 212 8.54 13.10 -3.03
N VAL A 213 8.50 14.31 -3.61
CA VAL A 213 8.72 15.57 -2.89
C VAL A 213 7.70 16.58 -3.37
N LYS A 214 6.96 17.20 -2.44
CA LYS A 214 5.94 18.23 -2.72
C LYS A 214 4.97 17.85 -3.86
N GLY A 215 4.45 16.64 -3.80
CA GLY A 215 3.48 16.09 -4.76
C GLY A 215 4.09 15.54 -6.05
N LYS A 216 5.36 15.73 -6.32
CA LYS A 216 6.01 15.32 -7.56
C LYS A 216 6.82 14.05 -7.39
N LEU A 217 6.83 13.20 -8.41
CA LEU A 217 7.80 12.14 -8.57
C LEU A 217 9.14 12.75 -9.02
N ILE A 218 10.15 12.66 -8.17
CA ILE A 218 11.48 13.25 -8.41
C ILE A 218 12.39 12.25 -9.11
N GLU A 219 12.39 11.03 -8.61
CA GLU A 219 13.30 9.98 -9.07
C GLU A 219 12.66 8.60 -8.83
N SER A 220 12.94 7.65 -9.70
CA SER A 220 12.52 6.27 -9.55
C SER A 220 13.57 5.32 -10.10
N GLY A 221 13.71 4.15 -9.47
CA GLY A 221 14.71 3.17 -9.87
C GLY A 221 14.71 1.95 -8.96
N ASP A 222 15.82 1.29 -8.85
CA ASP A 222 16.03 0.28 -7.80
C ASP A 222 16.02 0.96 -6.43
N THR A 223 15.36 0.33 -5.44
CA THR A 223 15.24 0.95 -4.09
C THR A 223 16.61 1.16 -3.45
N ALA A 224 17.54 0.21 -3.62
CA ALA A 224 18.85 0.34 -3.03
C ALA A 224 19.64 1.47 -3.69
N GLU A 225 19.65 1.56 -5.02
CA GLU A 225 20.30 2.66 -5.75
C GLU A 225 19.71 4.01 -5.35
N LEU A 226 18.39 4.13 -5.35
CA LEU A 226 17.68 5.36 -4.99
C LEU A 226 18.01 5.87 -3.59
N LEU A 227 18.28 4.97 -2.64
CA LEU A 227 18.52 5.32 -1.23
C LEU A 227 20.01 5.34 -0.84
N THR A 228 20.92 4.91 -1.70
CA THR A 228 22.38 4.94 -1.42
C THR A 228 23.15 5.85 -2.37
N ASP A 229 22.75 5.94 -3.64
CA ASP A 229 23.40 6.76 -4.66
C ASP A 229 22.38 7.42 -5.61
N PRO A 230 21.50 8.30 -5.08
CA PRO A 230 20.49 8.96 -5.89
C PRO A 230 21.09 9.90 -6.93
N SER A 231 20.51 9.89 -8.12
CA SER A 231 20.97 10.70 -9.26
C SER A 231 20.56 12.17 -9.13
N SER A 232 19.42 12.45 -8.50
CA SER A 232 18.88 13.80 -8.36
C SER A 232 19.43 14.54 -7.13
N ASP A 233 19.49 15.88 -7.20
CA ASP A 233 19.87 16.72 -6.05
C ASP A 233 18.91 16.57 -4.87
N LEU A 234 17.60 16.48 -5.17
CA LEU A 234 16.58 16.26 -4.13
C LEU A 234 16.72 14.87 -3.52
N GLY A 235 17.10 13.85 -4.30
CA GLY A 235 17.41 12.50 -3.81
C GLY A 235 18.59 12.54 -2.84
N ARG A 236 19.69 13.17 -3.20
CA ARG A 236 20.87 13.33 -2.30
C ARG A 236 20.52 14.04 -1.00
N ARG A 237 19.72 15.11 -1.09
CA ARG A 237 19.23 15.84 0.10
C ARG A 237 18.26 15.03 0.95
N TYR A 238 17.47 14.14 0.33
CA TYR A 238 16.60 13.23 1.08
C TYR A 238 17.40 12.19 1.86
N VAL A 239 18.41 11.58 1.24
CA VAL A 239 19.28 10.59 1.87
C VAL A 239 20.12 11.21 2.97
N SER A 240 20.66 12.44 2.78
CA SER A 240 21.40 13.19 3.80
C SER A 240 20.52 13.77 4.93
N LYS A 241 19.19 13.53 4.89
CA LYS A 241 18.21 14.06 5.86
C LYS A 241 18.12 15.59 5.92
N GLU A 242 18.40 16.25 4.80
CA GLU A 242 18.28 17.71 4.65
C GLU A 242 16.91 18.15 4.13
N LEU A 243 16.05 17.21 3.76
CA LEU A 243 14.66 17.45 3.38
C LEU A 243 13.75 17.03 4.52
N GLU A 244 13.16 18.00 5.19
CA GLU A 244 12.07 17.83 6.16
C GLU A 244 10.70 17.89 5.49
#